data_e932ffc8298e79b71b7a6f20384ea695
#
_entry.id   e932ffc8298e79b71b7a6f20384ea695
#
_cell.length_a   1.000
_cell.length_b   1.000
_cell.length_c   1.000
_cell.angle_alpha   90.00
_cell.angle_beta   90.00
_cell.angle_gamma   90.00
#
_symmetry.space_group_name_H-M   'P 1'
#
loop_
_entity.id
_entity.type
_entity.pdbx_description
1 polymer ?
#
loop_
_entity_poly.entity_id
_entity_poly.type
_entity_poly.pdbx_seq_one_letter_code
_entity_poly.pdbx_strand_id
1 'polypeptide(L)'
;MASSAPSSAPVSALASEGSLGREAASRAAPAAPAASGEALNLEGLSKVERAKAEACGLDLADQLDTLAAAGWEALDEATLTIRLKWLGIFFRPVTPGRFMVRLRLPNGVITAEQLAFLGDVVDRCGEHGSADITTRQNLQLRGLLLEDMAPLLKGLDAVRLTSRQSGHDNP
;
A
#
# COMPACT_ATOMS: atom_id res chain seq x y z
N MET A 1 35.46 -7.81 -49.29
CA MET A 1 36.40 -7.77 -48.15
C MET A 1 35.65 -8.17 -46.93
N ALA A 2 35.92 -9.34 -46.44
CA ALA A 2 35.27 -10.00 -45.35
C ALA A 2 35.78 -9.44 -43.99
N SER A 3 34.86 -9.12 -43.07
CA SER A 3 35.20 -8.84 -41.70
C SER A 3 34.57 -9.91 -40.82
N SER A 4 35.42 -10.68 -40.18
CA SER A 4 35.15 -11.80 -39.32
C SER A 4 34.68 -11.33 -37.93
N ALA A 5 33.60 -11.96 -37.43
CA ALA A 5 33.15 -11.87 -36.05
C ALA A 5 33.96 -12.83 -35.17
N PRO A 6 34.23 -12.50 -33.90
CA PRO A 6 34.82 -13.44 -32.95
C PRO A 6 33.75 -14.28 -32.27
N SER A 7 34.00 -15.56 -32.26
CA SER A 7 33.33 -16.65 -31.57
C SER A 7 33.39 -16.48 -30.03
N SER A 8 32.24 -16.56 -29.39
CA SER A 8 32.14 -16.70 -27.92
C SER A 8 32.09 -18.17 -27.55
N ALA A 9 33.06 -18.62 -26.78
CA ALA A 9 33.09 -19.95 -26.15
C ALA A 9 32.25 -19.92 -24.84
N PRO A 10 31.61 -21.05 -24.48
CA PRO A 10 30.85 -21.16 -23.23
C PRO A 10 31.76 -21.50 -22.06
N VAL A 11 31.62 -20.79 -20.97
CA VAL A 11 32.19 -21.20 -19.66
C VAL A 11 31.19 -22.10 -18.94
N SER A 12 31.54 -23.39 -18.96
CA SER A 12 30.87 -24.44 -18.18
C SER A 12 31.54 -24.61 -16.82
N ALA A 13 30.69 -24.74 -15.78
CA ALA A 13 30.86 -25.47 -14.55
C ALA A 13 32.01 -25.14 -13.58
N LEU A 14 31.58 -24.66 -12.40
CA LEU A 14 32.14 -25.14 -11.11
C LEU A 14 31.00 -25.15 -10.08
N ALA A 15 30.44 -26.34 -9.91
CA ALA A 15 29.66 -26.68 -8.76
C ALA A 15 30.62 -26.94 -7.59
N SER A 16 30.37 -26.28 -6.47
CA SER A 16 30.89 -26.75 -5.17
C SER A 16 29.77 -26.63 -4.15
N GLU A 17 29.36 -27.78 -3.69
CA GLU A 17 28.43 -28.02 -2.60
C GLU A 17 28.93 -27.35 -1.32
N GLY A 18 28.03 -26.57 -0.72
CA GLY A 18 28.14 -26.03 0.62
C GLY A 18 26.78 -26.12 1.30
N SER A 19 26.47 -27.34 1.75
CA SER A 19 25.36 -27.60 2.66
C SER A 19 25.63 -26.90 3.98
N LEU A 20 24.93 -25.79 4.22
CA LEU A 20 24.75 -25.25 5.56
C LEU A 20 23.23 -25.18 5.81
N GLY A 21 22.79 -26.17 6.59
CA GLY A 21 21.44 -26.23 7.12
C GLY A 21 21.10 -24.95 7.89
N ARG A 22 20.21 -24.15 7.31
CA ARG A 22 19.50 -23.09 8.02
C ARG A 22 18.19 -23.67 8.50
N GLU A 23 18.20 -24.17 9.73
CA GLU A 23 17.00 -24.39 10.52
C GLU A 23 16.13 -23.12 10.49
N ALA A 24 15.04 -23.19 9.77
CA ALA A 24 14.00 -22.18 9.79
C ALA A 24 13.31 -22.27 11.17
N ALA A 25 13.79 -21.49 12.11
CA ALA A 25 13.04 -21.22 13.34
C ALA A 25 11.71 -20.57 12.95
N SER A 26 10.68 -21.37 12.95
CA SER A 26 9.29 -20.92 12.91
C SER A 26 9.03 -20.00 14.10
N ARG A 27 9.16 -18.70 13.85
CA ARG A 27 8.76 -17.69 14.82
C ARG A 27 7.25 -17.60 14.75
N ALA A 28 6.59 -18.33 15.66
CA ALA A 28 5.17 -18.20 15.87
C ALA A 28 4.84 -16.71 16.09
N ALA A 29 3.90 -16.20 15.31
CA ALA A 29 3.35 -14.87 15.53
C ALA A 29 2.81 -14.80 16.97
N PRO A 30 3.03 -13.69 17.70
CA PRO A 30 2.43 -13.53 19.01
C PRO A 30 0.91 -13.60 18.86
N ALA A 31 0.29 -14.50 19.62
CA ALA A 31 -1.16 -14.59 19.70
C ALA A 31 -1.71 -13.22 20.09
N ALA A 32 -2.71 -12.74 19.35
CA ALA A 32 -3.44 -11.54 19.69
C ALA A 32 -3.92 -11.67 21.15
N PRO A 33 -3.79 -10.63 21.98
CA PRO A 33 -4.31 -10.66 23.34
C PRO A 33 -5.81 -10.90 23.26
N ALA A 34 -6.28 -11.93 23.97
CA ALA A 34 -7.68 -12.22 24.10
C ALA A 34 -8.35 -10.95 24.67
N ALA A 35 -9.30 -10.41 23.91
CA ALA A 35 -10.11 -9.28 24.34
C ALA A 35 -10.88 -9.71 25.60
N SER A 36 -10.39 -9.29 26.74
CA SER A 36 -11.21 -9.26 27.98
C SER A 36 -12.35 -8.31 27.67
N GLY A 37 -13.58 -8.84 27.65
CA GLY A 37 -14.79 -8.12 27.25
C GLY A 37 -15.23 -7.10 28.31
N GLU A 38 -14.43 -6.07 28.48
CA GLU A 38 -14.83 -4.84 29.14
C GLU A 38 -15.44 -3.96 28.06
N ALA A 39 -16.76 -3.73 28.15
CA ALA A 39 -17.47 -2.85 27.21
C ALA A 39 -16.79 -1.48 27.24
N LEU A 40 -16.10 -1.14 26.15
CA LEU A 40 -15.45 0.16 25.96
C LEU A 40 -16.52 1.24 26.15
N ASN A 41 -16.35 2.09 27.18
CA ASN A 41 -17.20 3.25 27.36
C ASN A 41 -16.93 4.23 26.22
N LEU A 42 -17.81 4.25 25.22
CA LEU A 42 -17.71 5.11 24.04
C LEU A 42 -18.08 6.57 24.31
N GLU A 43 -18.62 6.86 25.52
CA GLU A 43 -18.93 8.22 25.95
C GLU A 43 -17.62 8.98 26.23
N GLY A 44 -17.40 10.06 25.50
CA GLY A 44 -16.18 10.88 25.61
C GLY A 44 -15.08 10.58 24.62
N LEU A 45 -15.16 9.50 23.85
CA LEU A 45 -14.19 9.21 22.80
C LEU A 45 -14.32 10.18 21.61
N SER A 46 -13.18 10.56 21.03
CA SER A 46 -13.15 11.30 19.78
C SER A 46 -13.80 10.51 18.64
N LYS A 47 -14.19 11.20 17.54
CA LYS A 47 -14.75 10.55 16.35
C LYS A 47 -13.84 9.45 15.80
N VAL A 48 -12.52 9.67 15.84
CA VAL A 48 -11.51 8.72 15.35
C VAL A 48 -11.44 7.49 16.26
N GLU A 49 -11.42 7.67 17.58
CA GLU A 49 -11.37 6.57 18.54
C GLU A 49 -12.62 5.70 18.49
N ARG A 50 -13.80 6.30 18.32
CA ARG A 50 -15.04 5.55 18.07
C ARG A 50 -14.95 4.71 16.81
N ALA A 51 -14.52 5.30 15.69
CA ALA A 51 -14.36 4.56 14.43
C ALA A 51 -13.35 3.41 14.55
N LYS A 52 -12.28 3.57 15.39
CA LYS A 52 -11.32 2.51 15.70
C LYS A 52 -11.95 1.38 16.51
N ALA A 53 -12.75 1.74 17.51
CA ALA A 53 -13.41 0.75 18.37
C ALA A 53 -14.45 -0.08 17.62
N GLU A 54 -15.11 0.51 16.61
CA GLU A 54 -16.12 -0.17 15.80
C GLU A 54 -15.51 -1.16 14.80
N ALA A 55 -14.44 -0.79 14.10
CA ALA A 55 -13.80 -1.63 13.09
C ALA A 55 -12.37 -1.20 12.80
N CYS A 56 -11.49 -2.16 12.54
CA CYS A 56 -10.13 -1.91 12.08
C CYS A 56 -10.13 -1.46 10.62
N GLY A 57 -9.58 -0.28 10.34
CA GLY A 57 -9.51 0.23 8.97
C GLY A 57 -8.56 -0.55 8.06
N LEU A 58 -7.61 -1.32 8.62
CA LEU A 58 -6.72 -2.17 7.81
C LEU A 58 -7.46 -3.36 7.19
N ASP A 59 -8.53 -3.84 7.82
CA ASP A 59 -9.35 -4.95 7.32
C ASP A 59 -10.10 -4.58 6.04
N LEU A 60 -10.23 -3.28 5.75
CA LEU A 60 -10.81 -2.80 4.49
C LEU A 60 -9.97 -3.19 3.26
N ALA A 61 -8.70 -3.55 3.43
CA ALA A 61 -7.85 -3.95 2.31
C ALA A 61 -8.43 -5.13 1.53
N ASP A 62 -9.03 -6.09 2.25
CA ASP A 62 -9.63 -7.29 1.66
C ASP A 62 -11.05 -7.02 1.12
N GLN A 63 -11.62 -5.86 1.43
CA GLN A 63 -12.97 -5.47 1.03
C GLN A 63 -12.99 -4.45 -0.11
N LEU A 64 -11.84 -3.95 -0.55
CA LEU A 64 -11.75 -2.85 -1.53
C LEU A 64 -12.48 -3.15 -2.84
N ASP A 65 -12.41 -4.38 -3.35
CA ASP A 65 -13.12 -4.77 -4.56
C ASP A 65 -14.65 -4.69 -4.37
N THR A 66 -15.14 -5.09 -3.19
CA THR A 66 -16.57 -4.99 -2.84
C THR A 66 -17.03 -3.55 -2.67
N LEU A 67 -16.20 -2.73 -2.01
CA LEU A 67 -16.46 -1.30 -1.81
C LEU A 67 -16.47 -0.56 -3.16
N ALA A 68 -15.55 -0.90 -4.05
CA ALA A 68 -15.49 -0.34 -5.39
C ALA A 68 -16.74 -0.69 -6.22
N ALA A 69 -17.20 -1.94 -6.14
CA ALA A 69 -18.42 -2.38 -6.82
C ALA A 69 -19.69 -1.68 -6.31
N ALA A 70 -19.74 -1.31 -5.02
CA ALA A 70 -20.84 -0.56 -4.44
C ALA A 70 -20.82 0.94 -4.80
N GLY A 71 -19.66 1.46 -5.18
CA GLY A 71 -19.44 2.88 -5.44
C GLY A 71 -19.13 3.69 -4.20
N TRP A 72 -18.38 4.77 -4.36
CA TRP A 72 -17.95 5.62 -3.25
C TRP A 72 -19.11 6.33 -2.52
N GLU A 73 -20.21 6.60 -3.22
CA GLU A 73 -21.41 7.23 -2.64
C GLU A 73 -22.14 6.32 -1.65
N ALA A 74 -21.96 5.01 -1.76
CA ALA A 74 -22.56 4.04 -0.85
C ALA A 74 -21.78 3.89 0.46
N LEU A 75 -20.58 4.46 0.56
CA LEU A 75 -19.74 4.34 1.74
C LEU A 75 -20.20 5.31 2.84
N ASP A 76 -20.21 4.82 4.07
CA ASP A 76 -20.47 5.66 5.23
C ASP A 76 -19.34 6.68 5.45
N GLU A 77 -19.68 7.78 6.14
CA GLU A 77 -18.76 8.89 6.39
C GLU A 77 -17.51 8.46 7.17
N ALA A 78 -17.63 7.51 8.10
CA ALA A 78 -16.50 7.02 8.90
C ALA A 78 -15.53 6.22 8.01
N THR A 79 -16.03 5.40 7.11
CA THR A 79 -15.21 4.68 6.13
C THR A 79 -14.50 5.65 5.21
N LEU A 80 -15.21 6.60 4.59
CA LEU A 80 -14.63 7.57 3.66
C LEU A 80 -13.59 8.49 4.31
N THR A 81 -13.88 9.01 5.50
CA THR A 81 -13.07 10.09 6.08
C THR A 81 -12.05 9.62 7.12
N ILE A 82 -12.22 8.40 7.67
CA ILE A 82 -11.37 7.87 8.73
C ILE A 82 -10.74 6.54 8.34
N ARG A 83 -11.55 5.47 8.08
CA ARG A 83 -11.03 4.11 7.95
C ARG A 83 -10.13 3.91 6.73
N LEU A 84 -10.47 4.47 5.57
CA LEU A 84 -9.64 4.39 4.36
C LEU A 84 -8.25 5.02 4.55
N LYS A 85 -8.11 5.99 5.45
CA LYS A 85 -6.81 6.63 5.74
C LYS A 85 -5.80 5.66 6.34
N TRP A 86 -6.23 4.56 6.97
CA TRP A 86 -5.30 3.53 7.45
C TRP A 86 -4.64 2.74 6.32
N LEU A 87 -5.32 2.68 5.17
CA LEU A 87 -4.72 2.16 3.94
C LEU A 87 -3.92 3.24 3.18
N GLY A 88 -3.87 4.48 3.70
CA GLY A 88 -3.24 5.60 3.02
C GLY A 88 -4.09 6.21 1.92
N ILE A 89 -5.39 5.90 1.89
CA ILE A 89 -6.36 6.37 0.90
C ILE A 89 -7.15 7.54 1.50
N PHE A 90 -7.17 8.68 0.80
CA PHE A 90 -7.81 9.91 1.25
C PHE A 90 -8.91 10.32 0.29
N PHE A 91 -10.13 10.39 0.81
CA PHE A 91 -11.23 11.04 0.12
C PHE A 91 -11.01 12.55 0.07
N ARG A 92 -11.34 13.17 -1.05
CA ARG A 92 -11.22 14.62 -1.25
C ARG A 92 -12.57 15.23 -1.61
N PRO A 93 -13.20 15.99 -0.71
CA PRO A 93 -14.50 16.63 -0.98
C PRO A 93 -14.48 17.58 -2.19
N VAL A 94 -13.32 18.18 -2.49
CA VAL A 94 -13.15 19.10 -3.64
C VAL A 94 -13.12 18.39 -5.00
N THR A 95 -12.89 17.08 -5.00
CA THR A 95 -12.90 16.23 -6.19
C THR A 95 -13.66 14.94 -5.87
N PRO A 96 -15.01 14.98 -5.78
CA PRO A 96 -15.84 13.83 -5.41
C PRO A 96 -15.56 12.64 -6.35
N GLY A 97 -15.50 11.44 -5.79
CA GLY A 97 -15.17 10.22 -6.53
C GLY A 97 -13.69 10.04 -6.88
N ARG A 98 -12.87 11.05 -6.63
CA ARG A 98 -11.43 10.97 -6.82
C ARG A 98 -10.71 10.94 -5.48
N PHE A 99 -9.75 10.02 -5.38
CA PHE A 99 -8.99 9.78 -4.16
C PHE A 99 -7.53 10.17 -4.34
N MET A 100 -6.87 10.39 -3.21
CA MET A 100 -5.42 10.55 -3.12
C MET A 100 -4.86 9.38 -2.33
N VAL A 101 -3.77 8.81 -2.79
CA VAL A 101 -3.02 7.79 -2.04
C VAL A 101 -1.68 8.36 -1.62
N ARG A 102 -1.36 8.26 -0.33
CA ARG A 102 -0.06 8.67 0.21
C ARG A 102 0.79 7.43 0.43
N LEU A 103 1.97 7.43 -0.18
CA LEU A 103 2.96 6.37 -0.01
C LEU A 103 3.89 6.64 1.17
N ARG A 104 4.51 5.59 1.67
CA ARG A 104 5.61 5.67 2.63
C ARG A 104 6.91 5.34 1.92
N LEU A 105 7.82 6.30 1.86
CA LEU A 105 9.16 6.14 1.30
C LEU A 105 10.18 6.24 2.44
N PRO A 106 10.75 5.13 2.92
CA PRO A 106 11.77 5.18 3.95
C PRO A 106 12.95 6.05 3.52
N ASN A 107 13.28 7.07 4.31
CA ASN A 107 14.31 8.06 4.03
C ASN A 107 14.18 8.79 2.67
N GLY A 108 13.00 8.78 2.05
CA GLY A 108 12.81 9.37 0.72
C GLY A 108 13.52 8.64 -0.42
N VAL A 109 13.99 7.41 -0.18
CA VAL A 109 14.69 6.61 -1.20
C VAL A 109 13.69 5.79 -1.99
N ILE A 110 13.83 5.83 -3.31
CA ILE A 110 13.02 5.06 -4.25
C ILE A 110 13.94 4.37 -5.26
N THR A 111 13.65 3.11 -5.58
CA THR A 111 14.38 2.37 -6.61
C THR A 111 13.85 2.67 -8.01
N ALA A 112 14.62 2.35 -9.04
CA ALA A 112 14.19 2.50 -10.43
C ALA A 112 12.95 1.64 -10.75
N GLU A 113 12.88 0.41 -10.21
CA GLU A 113 11.73 -0.48 -10.35
C GLU A 113 10.46 0.11 -9.72
N GLN A 114 10.59 0.63 -8.50
CA GLN A 114 9.49 1.30 -7.81
C GLN A 114 9.01 2.54 -8.55
N LEU A 115 9.95 3.34 -9.07
CA LEU A 115 9.62 4.54 -9.83
C LEU A 115 8.93 4.19 -11.16
N ALA A 116 9.39 3.16 -11.86
CA ALA A 116 8.76 2.67 -13.09
C ALA A 116 7.33 2.22 -12.84
N PHE A 117 7.10 1.39 -11.79
CA PHE A 117 5.76 0.98 -11.40
C PHE A 117 4.85 2.17 -11.09
N LEU A 118 5.34 3.17 -10.35
CA LEU A 118 4.54 4.36 -10.02
C LEU A 118 4.26 5.22 -11.25
N GLY A 119 5.20 5.31 -12.20
CA GLY A 119 4.99 5.95 -13.49
C GLY A 119 3.82 5.31 -14.24
N ASP A 120 3.83 3.99 -14.37
CA ASP A 120 2.76 3.23 -15.03
C ASP A 120 1.39 3.44 -14.34
N VAL A 121 1.36 3.53 -13.01
CA VAL A 121 0.13 3.80 -12.26
C VAL A 121 -0.37 5.20 -12.55
N VAL A 122 0.50 6.20 -12.50
CA VAL A 122 0.15 7.60 -12.71
C VAL A 122 -0.34 7.83 -14.14
N ASP A 123 0.29 7.20 -15.14
CA ASP A 123 -0.11 7.32 -16.53
C ASP A 123 -1.49 6.72 -16.81
N ARG A 124 -1.84 5.62 -16.13
CA ARG A 124 -3.13 4.93 -16.35
C ARG A 124 -4.27 5.48 -15.52
N CYS A 125 -4.01 5.79 -14.26
CA CYS A 125 -5.05 6.08 -13.26
C CYS A 125 -4.93 7.49 -12.69
N GLY A 126 -3.75 8.11 -12.75
CA GLY A 126 -3.45 9.39 -12.12
C GLY A 126 -4.10 10.59 -12.78
N GLU A 127 -4.27 11.66 -12.01
CA GLU A 127 -4.72 12.95 -12.53
C GLU A 127 -3.58 13.63 -13.31
N HIS A 128 -3.80 13.80 -14.60
CA HIS A 128 -2.82 14.40 -15.52
C HIS A 128 -1.45 13.71 -15.58
N GLY A 129 -1.37 12.43 -15.22
CA GLY A 129 -0.11 11.70 -15.21
C GLY A 129 0.92 12.28 -14.24
N SER A 130 0.49 12.77 -13.07
CA SER A 130 1.37 13.42 -12.10
C SER A 130 1.26 12.85 -10.69
N ALA A 131 2.36 12.98 -9.94
CA ALA A 131 2.41 12.66 -8.53
C ALA A 131 3.13 13.80 -7.78
N ASP A 132 2.74 14.04 -6.52
CA ASP A 132 3.38 15.06 -5.70
C ASP A 132 4.46 14.46 -4.81
N ILE A 133 5.61 15.12 -4.73
CA ILE A 133 6.61 14.86 -3.69
C ILE A 133 6.34 15.79 -2.52
N THR A 134 6.21 15.21 -1.31
CA THR A 134 5.93 15.99 -0.11
C THR A 134 7.18 16.48 0.57
N THR A 135 7.05 17.52 1.41
CA THR A 135 8.14 18.02 2.25
C THR A 135 8.69 17.00 3.24
N ARG A 136 7.95 15.92 3.49
CA ARG A 136 8.35 14.77 4.31
C ARG A 136 8.94 13.62 3.48
N GLN A 137 9.34 13.88 2.24
CA GLN A 137 9.98 12.91 1.35
C GLN A 137 9.08 11.70 1.02
N ASN A 138 7.77 11.87 1.04
CA ASN A 138 6.81 10.88 0.61
C ASN A 138 6.17 11.27 -0.72
N LEU A 139 5.58 10.31 -1.42
CA LEU A 139 4.83 10.53 -2.64
C LEU A 139 3.32 10.52 -2.37
N GLN A 140 2.59 11.32 -3.15
CA GLN A 140 1.13 11.33 -3.20
C GLN A 140 0.68 11.13 -4.63
N LEU A 141 -0.13 10.10 -4.86
CA LEU A 141 -0.80 9.85 -6.13
C LEU A 141 -2.18 10.47 -6.07
N ARG A 142 -2.59 11.22 -7.09
CA ARG A 142 -3.88 11.91 -7.13
C ARG A 142 -4.75 11.42 -8.27
N GLY A 143 -6.04 11.68 -8.15
CA GLY A 143 -7.00 11.44 -9.22
C GLY A 143 -7.43 10.00 -9.40
N LEU A 144 -7.03 9.12 -8.48
CA LEU A 144 -7.36 7.69 -8.51
C LEU A 144 -8.85 7.45 -8.21
N LEU A 145 -9.41 6.43 -8.81
CA LEU A 145 -10.77 5.96 -8.51
C LEU A 145 -10.73 4.88 -7.41
N LEU A 146 -11.88 4.61 -6.79
CA LEU A 146 -11.97 3.56 -5.76
C LEU A 146 -11.64 2.17 -6.32
N GLU A 147 -11.99 1.91 -7.57
CA GLU A 147 -11.69 0.68 -8.31
C GLU A 147 -10.18 0.47 -8.56
N ASP A 148 -9.39 1.54 -8.57
CA ASP A 148 -7.94 1.44 -8.73
C ASP A 148 -7.23 0.97 -7.45
N MET A 149 -7.90 1.00 -6.29
CA MET A 149 -7.24 0.85 -4.99
C MET A 149 -6.73 -0.58 -4.73
N ALA A 150 -7.56 -1.60 -5.00
CA ALA A 150 -7.14 -2.99 -4.78
C ALA A 150 -5.95 -3.40 -5.67
N PRO A 151 -5.97 -3.15 -7.00
CA PRO A 151 -4.82 -3.44 -7.84
C PRO A 151 -3.60 -2.59 -7.48
N LEU A 152 -3.78 -1.33 -7.07
CA LEU A 152 -2.69 -0.48 -6.62
C LEU A 152 -2.00 -1.05 -5.37
N LEU A 153 -2.75 -1.42 -4.32
CA LEU A 153 -2.16 -1.98 -3.11
C LEU A 153 -1.39 -3.28 -3.39
N LYS A 154 -1.93 -4.17 -4.22
CA LYS A 154 -1.24 -5.39 -4.65
C LYS A 154 0.06 -5.08 -5.40
N GLY A 155 0.02 -4.10 -6.29
CA GLY A 155 1.22 -3.67 -7.04
C GLY A 155 2.28 -3.02 -6.15
N LEU A 156 1.87 -2.20 -5.17
CA LEU A 156 2.78 -1.62 -4.18
C LEU A 156 3.49 -2.71 -3.38
N ASP A 157 2.75 -3.71 -2.89
CA ASP A 157 3.32 -4.84 -2.16
C ASP A 157 4.35 -5.62 -3.02
N ALA A 158 4.07 -5.81 -4.31
CA ALA A 158 4.98 -6.49 -5.24
C ALA A 158 6.34 -5.76 -5.39
N VAL A 159 6.32 -4.43 -5.42
CA VAL A 159 7.55 -3.61 -5.50
C VAL A 159 8.07 -3.19 -4.12
N ARG A 160 7.56 -3.78 -3.04
CA ARG A 160 7.95 -3.49 -1.65
C ARG A 160 7.77 -2.03 -1.23
N LEU A 161 6.72 -1.41 -1.73
CA LEU A 161 6.21 -0.13 -1.24
C LEU A 161 4.95 -0.35 -0.42
N THR A 162 4.58 0.66 0.34
CA THR A 162 3.33 0.63 1.10
C THR A 162 2.73 2.03 1.23
N SER A 163 1.42 2.08 1.31
CA SER A 163 0.65 3.25 1.69
C SER A 163 0.03 3.12 3.08
N ARG A 164 0.08 1.91 3.66
CA ARG A 164 -0.58 1.59 4.93
C ARG A 164 -0.08 2.50 6.04
N GLN A 165 -0.99 2.97 6.88
CA GLN A 165 -0.73 3.84 8.03
C GLN A 165 0.04 5.13 7.69
N SER A 166 -0.05 5.61 6.46
CA SER A 166 0.55 6.89 6.04
C SER A 166 -0.33 8.10 6.38
N GLY A 167 -1.55 7.89 6.78
CA GLY A 167 -2.57 8.92 6.96
C GLY A 167 -3.06 9.14 8.37
N HIS A 168 -2.91 8.18 9.24
CA HIS A 168 -3.26 8.27 10.66
C HIS A 168 -2.09 7.87 11.53
N ASP A 169 -2.13 8.38 12.75
CA ASP A 169 -1.22 7.95 13.80
C ASP A 169 -1.26 6.44 13.95
N ASN A 170 -0.10 5.88 14.29
CA ASN A 170 -0.04 4.49 14.70
C ASN A 170 -0.97 4.30 15.90
N PRO A 171 -1.66 3.14 15.95
CA PRO A 171 -2.43 2.78 17.13
C PRO A 171 -1.56 2.70 18.35
#